data_f599bb6c65af28771c8d967c74a105bb
#
_entry.id   f599bb6c65af28771c8d967c74a105bb
#
_cell.length_a   1.000
_cell.length_b   1.000
_cell.length_c   1.000
_cell.angle_alpha   90.00
_cell.angle_beta   90.00
_cell.angle_gamma   90.00
#
_symmetry.space_group_name_H-M   'P 1'
#
loop_
_entity.id
_entity.type
_entity.pdbx_description
1 polymer ?
#
loop_
_entity_poly.entity_id
_entity_poly.type
_entity_poly.pdbx_seq_one_letter_code
_entity_poly.pdbx_strand_id
1 'polypeptide(L)'
;IKKNRKIYLVDWEYAGYNTPLFDLGGLSSNNNFNKKEDIIMLENYFDKKISNSLLSKYYCLKTASLLRETMWSMVAELISTIDFNYKDYTIQNLENFRKAFQKLNI
;
A
#
# COMPACT_ATOMS: atom_id res chain seq x y z
N ILE A 1 11.36 -10.78 -3.61
CA ILE A 1 11.90 -12.05 -4.16
C ILE A 1 12.42 -12.90 -3.02
N LYS A 2 12.02 -14.14 -2.97
CA LYS A 2 12.48 -15.14 -2.00
C LYS A 2 13.41 -16.13 -2.69
N LYS A 3 14.63 -16.28 -2.17
CA LYS A 3 15.63 -17.24 -2.67
C LYS A 3 16.40 -17.83 -1.50
N ASN A 4 16.53 -19.18 -1.44
CA ASN A 4 17.29 -19.87 -0.40
C ASN A 4 16.91 -19.44 1.02
N ARG A 5 15.61 -19.35 1.33
CA ARG A 5 15.04 -18.90 2.61
C ARG A 5 15.36 -17.44 2.98
N LYS A 6 15.96 -16.67 2.06
CA LYS A 6 16.21 -15.23 2.23
C LYS A 6 15.18 -14.44 1.41
N ILE A 7 14.80 -13.27 1.92
CA ILE A 7 13.92 -12.33 1.22
C ILE A 7 14.78 -11.16 0.76
N TYR A 8 14.64 -10.80 -0.52
CA TYR A 8 15.36 -9.69 -1.12
C TYR A 8 14.35 -8.63 -1.58
N LEU A 9 14.63 -7.39 -1.23
CA LEU A 9 13.94 -6.23 -1.79
C LEU A 9 14.64 -5.81 -3.07
N VAL A 10 13.87 -5.63 -4.13
CA VAL A 10 14.36 -5.25 -5.45
C VAL A 10 13.56 -4.05 -5.96
N ASP A 11 14.03 -3.45 -7.05
CA ASP A 11 13.36 -2.35 -7.73
C ASP A 11 13.31 -1.07 -6.86
N TRP A 12 14.48 -0.49 -6.66
CA TRP A 12 14.67 0.72 -5.84
C TRP A 12 14.48 2.03 -6.61
N GLU A 13 13.87 1.99 -7.78
CA GLU A 13 13.73 3.14 -8.70
C GLU A 13 13.03 4.34 -8.03
N TYR A 14 12.02 4.07 -7.19
CA TYR A 14 11.29 5.11 -6.45
C TYR A 14 11.71 5.24 -4.99
N ALA A 15 12.89 4.71 -4.63
CA ALA A 15 13.39 4.82 -3.26
C ALA A 15 13.65 6.28 -2.89
N GLY A 16 13.27 6.67 -1.67
CA GLY A 16 13.44 8.01 -1.15
C GLY A 16 13.10 8.09 0.32
N TYR A 17 13.23 9.30 0.87
CA TYR A 17 12.88 9.54 2.27
C TYR A 17 11.38 9.75 2.41
N ASN A 18 10.75 8.95 3.26
CA ASN A 18 9.34 9.06 3.60
C ASN A 18 9.08 8.40 4.96
N THR A 19 7.87 8.56 5.49
CA THR A 19 7.46 7.81 6.67
C THR A 19 7.35 6.32 6.34
N PRO A 20 7.86 5.42 7.20
CA PRO A 20 7.70 3.97 6.97
C PRO A 20 6.24 3.52 6.90
N LEU A 21 5.31 4.26 7.49
CA LEU A 21 3.88 3.94 7.42
C LEU A 21 3.32 3.97 6.01
N PHE A 22 3.89 4.78 5.12
CA PHE A 22 3.50 4.82 3.71
C PHE A 22 3.90 3.52 2.99
N ASP A 23 5.12 3.06 3.19
CA ASP A 23 5.62 1.82 2.59
C ASP A 23 4.89 0.58 3.14
N LEU A 24 4.67 0.55 4.46
CA LEU A 24 3.90 -0.52 5.10
C LEU A 24 2.44 -0.53 4.61
N GLY A 25 1.85 0.66 4.43
CA GLY A 25 0.52 0.80 3.83
C GLY A 25 0.46 0.27 2.39
N GLY A 26 1.47 0.57 1.58
CA GLY A 26 1.61 0.03 0.22
C GLY A 26 1.77 -1.49 0.20
N LEU A 27 2.61 -2.02 1.07
CA LEU A 27 2.79 -3.47 1.20
C LEU A 27 1.46 -4.17 1.54
N SER A 28 0.73 -3.62 2.49
CA SER A 28 -0.56 -4.13 2.92
C SER A 28 -1.61 -4.07 1.80
N SER A 29 -1.76 -2.93 1.14
CA SER A 29 -2.76 -2.75 0.09
C SER A 29 -2.49 -3.64 -1.12
N ASN A 30 -1.23 -3.80 -1.51
CA ASN A 30 -0.84 -4.64 -2.63
C ASN A 30 -1.02 -6.14 -2.36
N ASN A 31 -1.07 -6.53 -1.09
CA ASN A 31 -1.26 -7.92 -0.68
C ASN A 31 -2.63 -8.18 -0.04
N ASN A 32 -3.52 -7.20 -0.05
CA ASN A 32 -4.89 -7.30 0.50
C ASN A 32 -4.92 -7.73 1.98
N PHE A 33 -4.01 -7.21 2.80
CA PHE A 33 -3.98 -7.51 4.23
C PHE A 33 -5.26 -7.03 4.92
N ASN A 34 -5.80 -7.87 5.79
CA ASN A 34 -6.88 -7.48 6.68
C ASN A 34 -6.34 -6.74 7.92
N LYS A 35 -7.24 -6.24 8.78
CA LYS A 35 -6.86 -5.47 9.96
C LYS A 35 -5.93 -6.25 10.91
N LYS A 36 -6.15 -7.54 11.08
CA LYS A 36 -5.33 -8.39 11.95
C LYS A 36 -3.92 -8.53 11.41
N GLU A 37 -3.79 -8.74 10.10
CA GLU A 37 -2.50 -8.83 9.41
C GLU A 37 -1.76 -7.49 9.42
N ASP A 38 -2.48 -6.37 9.26
CA ASP A 38 -1.93 -5.02 9.40
C ASP A 38 -1.30 -4.81 10.79
N ILE A 39 -2.01 -5.19 11.84
CA ILE A 39 -1.51 -5.06 13.22
C ILE A 39 -0.27 -5.92 13.43
N ILE A 40 -0.29 -7.17 12.97
CA ILE A 40 0.87 -8.08 13.08
C ILE A 40 2.08 -7.48 12.36
N MET A 41 1.90 -6.97 11.15
CA MET A 41 2.96 -6.32 10.39
C MET A 41 3.55 -5.11 11.13
N LEU A 42 2.69 -4.23 11.63
CA LEU A 42 3.11 -3.02 12.36
C LEU A 42 3.82 -3.36 13.67
N GLU A 43 3.30 -4.32 14.44
CA GLU A 43 3.91 -4.76 15.70
C GLU A 43 5.30 -5.37 15.46
N ASN A 44 5.46 -6.15 14.38
CA ASN A 44 6.76 -6.69 14.02
C ASN A 44 7.75 -5.61 13.56
N TYR A 45 7.27 -4.64 12.78
CA TYR A 45 8.14 -3.56 12.30
C TYR A 45 8.64 -2.66 13.45
N PHE A 46 7.73 -2.23 14.33
CA PHE A 46 8.05 -1.32 15.43
C PHE A 46 8.53 -2.02 16.71
N ASP A 47 8.48 -3.35 16.75
CA ASP A 47 8.83 -4.17 17.90
C ASP A 47 8.13 -3.74 19.19
N LYS A 48 6.84 -3.43 19.10
CA LYS A 48 5.98 -3.02 20.22
C LYS A 48 4.50 -3.15 19.87
N LYS A 49 3.65 -3.12 20.89
CA LYS A 49 2.19 -3.02 20.71
C LYS A 49 1.81 -1.71 20.04
N ILE A 50 0.84 -1.78 19.14
CA ILE A 50 0.40 -0.64 18.34
C ILE A 50 -0.69 0.14 19.08
N SER A 51 -0.45 1.44 19.27
CA SER A 51 -1.44 2.36 19.83
C SER A 51 -2.53 2.68 18.79
N ASN A 52 -3.71 3.08 19.29
CA ASN A 52 -4.79 3.53 18.40
C ASN A 52 -4.39 4.76 17.58
N SER A 53 -3.58 5.65 18.15
CA SER A 53 -3.06 6.83 17.45
C SER A 53 -2.17 6.44 16.28
N LEU A 54 -1.25 5.49 16.48
CA LEU A 54 -0.38 5.00 15.41
C LEU A 54 -1.19 4.27 14.32
N LEU A 55 -2.15 3.46 14.73
CA LEU A 55 -3.03 2.74 13.80
C LEU A 55 -3.86 3.71 12.93
N SER A 56 -4.37 4.78 13.50
CA SER A 56 -5.11 5.82 12.75
C SER A 56 -4.23 6.51 11.71
N LYS A 57 -3.01 6.88 12.09
CA LYS A 57 -2.00 7.45 11.16
C LYS A 57 -1.66 6.46 10.04
N TYR A 58 -1.48 5.21 10.39
CA TYR A 58 -1.22 4.15 9.42
C TYR A 58 -2.33 4.03 8.39
N TYR A 59 -3.59 4.01 8.80
CA TYR A 59 -4.71 3.90 7.86
C TYR A 59 -4.83 5.13 6.95
N CYS A 60 -4.51 6.32 7.43
CA CYS A 60 -4.43 7.49 6.56
C CYS A 60 -3.38 7.30 5.46
N LEU A 61 -2.20 6.81 5.81
CA LEU A 61 -1.12 6.61 4.84
C LEU A 61 -1.34 5.40 3.93
N LYS A 62 -1.98 4.35 4.43
CA LYS A 62 -2.44 3.22 3.59
C LYS A 62 -3.44 3.72 2.54
N THR A 63 -4.37 4.56 2.92
CA THR A 63 -5.35 5.16 2.00
C THR A 63 -4.67 6.06 0.97
N ALA A 64 -3.69 6.87 1.39
CA ALA A 64 -2.88 7.68 0.47
C ALA A 64 -2.09 6.82 -0.52
N SER A 65 -1.56 5.70 -0.08
CA SER A 65 -0.86 4.74 -0.95
C SER A 65 -1.79 4.14 -2.01
N LEU A 66 -3.03 3.80 -1.65
CA LEU A 66 -4.05 3.35 -2.60
C LEU A 66 -4.38 4.42 -3.65
N LEU A 67 -4.48 5.68 -3.23
CA LEU A 67 -4.70 6.79 -4.15
C LEU A 67 -3.53 6.94 -5.13
N ARG A 68 -2.29 6.90 -4.61
CA ARG A 68 -1.10 6.95 -5.45
C ARG A 68 -1.10 5.85 -6.51
N GLU A 69 -1.40 4.62 -6.11
CA GLU A 69 -1.46 3.48 -7.03
C GLU A 69 -2.54 3.66 -8.10
N THR A 70 -3.71 4.16 -7.70
CA THR A 70 -4.80 4.50 -8.63
C THR A 70 -4.36 5.53 -9.66
N MET A 71 -3.72 6.62 -9.21
CA MET A 71 -3.24 7.69 -10.10
C MET A 71 -2.14 7.19 -11.03
N TRP A 72 -1.23 6.36 -10.53
CA TRP A 72 -0.20 5.74 -11.35
C TRP A 72 -0.81 4.89 -12.46
N SER A 73 -1.80 4.07 -12.15
CA SER A 73 -2.46 3.24 -13.15
C SER A 73 -3.25 4.04 -14.19
N MET A 74 -3.85 5.18 -13.79
CA MET A 74 -4.50 6.11 -14.73
C MET A 74 -3.51 6.63 -15.77
N VAL A 75 -2.31 7.00 -15.35
CA VAL A 75 -1.24 7.44 -16.26
C VAL A 75 -0.79 6.26 -17.14
N ALA A 76 -0.64 5.08 -16.56
CA ALA A 76 -0.25 3.88 -17.30
C ALA A 76 -1.24 3.49 -18.41
N GLU A 77 -2.55 3.72 -18.20
CA GLU A 77 -3.57 3.52 -19.25
C GLU A 77 -3.26 4.30 -20.53
N LEU A 78 -2.68 5.50 -20.38
CA LEU A 78 -2.44 6.43 -21.49
C LEU A 78 -1.09 6.22 -22.16
N ILE A 79 -0.07 5.81 -21.41
CA ILE A 79 1.32 5.83 -21.91
C ILE A 79 2.02 4.47 -21.93
N SER A 80 1.49 3.46 -21.24
CA SER A 80 2.15 2.14 -21.18
C SER A 80 2.01 1.41 -22.52
N THR A 81 3.11 0.78 -22.94
CA THR A 81 3.15 -0.14 -24.10
C THR A 81 3.05 -1.61 -23.68
N ILE A 82 2.96 -1.87 -22.38
CA ILE A 82 2.86 -3.22 -21.81
C ILE A 82 1.42 -3.73 -22.01
N ASP A 83 1.30 -4.97 -22.48
CA ASP A 83 0.01 -5.64 -22.63
C ASP A 83 -0.52 -6.06 -21.25
N PHE A 84 -1.23 -5.16 -20.62
CA PHE A 84 -1.86 -5.36 -19.32
C PHE A 84 -3.16 -4.53 -19.26
N ASN A 85 -4.20 -5.06 -18.64
CA ASN A 85 -5.49 -4.35 -18.50
C ASN A 85 -5.41 -3.32 -17.37
N TYR A 86 -4.76 -2.19 -17.64
CA TYR A 86 -4.65 -1.07 -16.69
C TYR A 86 -6.01 -0.45 -16.34
N LYS A 87 -6.97 -0.49 -17.25
CA LYS A 87 -8.31 0.06 -16.99
C LYS A 87 -9.00 -0.67 -15.84
N ASP A 88 -9.04 -1.99 -15.87
CA ASP A 88 -9.62 -2.79 -14.80
C ASP A 88 -8.83 -2.64 -13.50
N TYR A 89 -7.52 -2.57 -13.60
CA TYR A 89 -6.63 -2.32 -12.47
C TYR A 89 -6.90 -0.96 -11.82
N THR A 90 -7.10 0.09 -12.62
CA THR A 90 -7.47 1.43 -12.13
C THR A 90 -8.82 1.41 -11.42
N ILE A 91 -9.83 0.77 -12.01
CA ILE A 91 -11.17 0.66 -11.42
C ILE A 91 -11.10 -0.03 -10.07
N GLN A 92 -10.38 -1.14 -9.99
CA GLN A 92 -10.23 -1.90 -8.76
C GLN A 92 -9.51 -1.08 -7.66
N ASN A 93 -8.44 -0.40 -8.01
CA ASN A 93 -7.71 0.44 -7.07
C ASN A 93 -8.53 1.64 -6.59
N LEU A 94 -9.26 2.28 -7.49
CA LEU A 94 -10.15 3.39 -7.15
C LEU A 94 -11.26 2.95 -6.19
N GLU A 95 -11.84 1.78 -6.41
CA GLU A 95 -12.84 1.22 -5.52
C GLU A 95 -12.26 0.91 -4.13
N ASN A 96 -11.08 0.29 -4.09
CA ASN A 96 -10.37 0.02 -2.84
C ASN A 96 -10.03 1.32 -2.09
N PHE A 97 -9.58 2.34 -2.80
CA PHE A 97 -9.35 3.67 -2.22
C PHE A 97 -10.62 4.27 -1.61
N ARG A 98 -11.73 4.26 -2.35
CA ARG A 98 -13.01 4.80 -1.85
C ARG A 98 -13.48 4.09 -0.58
N LYS A 99 -13.38 2.77 -0.54
CA LYS A 99 -13.74 1.98 0.64
C LYS A 99 -12.84 2.33 1.83
N ALA A 100 -11.54 2.44 1.61
CA ALA A 100 -10.59 2.82 2.66
C ALA A 100 -10.85 4.25 3.16
N PHE A 101 -11.07 5.19 2.25
CA PHE A 101 -11.34 6.59 2.58
C PHE A 101 -12.61 6.76 3.41
N GLN A 102 -13.68 6.04 3.08
CA GLN A 102 -14.94 6.09 3.84
C GLN A 102 -14.79 5.60 5.29
N LYS A 103 -13.82 4.73 5.56
CA LYS A 103 -13.52 4.23 6.91
C LYS A 103 -12.70 5.20 7.75
N LEU A 104 -12.12 6.22 7.14
CA LEU A 104 -11.41 7.28 7.86
C LEU A 104 -12.45 8.24 8.45
N ASN A 105 -12.42 8.43 9.77
CA ASN A 105 -13.24 9.42 10.45
C ASN A 105 -12.59 10.81 10.34
N ILE A 106 -12.67 11.35 9.16
CA ILE A 106 -12.13 12.68 8.89
C ILE A 106 -13.29 13.67 8.74
#